data_0fd66f54a08142c001d64f04faf6829c
#
_entry.id   0fd66f54a08142c001d64f04faf6829c
#
_cell.length_a   1.000
_cell.length_b   1.000
_cell.length_c   1.000
_cell.angle_alpha   90.00
_cell.angle_beta   90.00
_cell.angle_gamma   90.00
#
_symmetry.space_group_name_H-M   'P 1'
#
loop_
_entity.id
_entity.type
_entity.pdbx_description
1 polymer ?
#
loop_
_entity_poly.entity_id
_entity_poly.type
_entity_poly.pdbx_seq_one_letter_code
_entity_poly.pdbx_strand_id
1 'polypeptide(L)'
;GLGDVYKRQPIDQILRHGATNKSDSIVIKYYSVGQRPLRATLAKQLEAMTTETPKAIELEDNNIVGAMDTLLVLNADGTFVSGYKSGTDEVDPEHPLMLRVHAINSETNLPLVYAVNGKQSNNKNPYLIPTLAKGTVLLRMGRAAAEKDVSTGRYYQLPSPDEQYCQRFIMQVEQTIYDRLSKTEVEWSFTRVERMAMEDMRIGMEASGLFGIKSKHAVNGQGNVYTCEGIWYRAGKDLEIGHWEKVLDSAGNPVVEEGKYVQQYVISEDELVDLVGRIIEGAGNGSRTKLVFVDNTIYAALCKIKTNNRTRIFEPERDYNKWRLDFQSFESMGTKLLFYRHDLFNAWGFNGRGFSLDPEYLDKWVFQNWERSTYNLKELFISNSDAVVMQEFSCWTLGFPDAHARLSIPEYVEIPVPESQTV
;
A
#
# COMPACT_ATOMS: atom_id res chain seq x y z
N GLY A 1 23.85 -10.52 -19.10
CA GLY A 1 23.99 -11.77 -18.36
C GLY A 1 22.73 -12.14 -17.60
N LEU A 2 22.67 -13.30 -16.97
CA LEU A 2 21.56 -13.73 -16.11
C LEU A 2 21.26 -12.70 -14.99
N GLY A 3 22.24 -11.93 -14.53
CA GLY A 3 22.06 -10.88 -13.55
C GLY A 3 21.16 -9.72 -13.99
N ASP A 4 21.11 -9.43 -15.27
CA ASP A 4 20.30 -8.30 -15.78
C ASP A 4 18.81 -8.65 -15.83
N VAL A 5 18.47 -9.91 -16.02
CA VAL A 5 17.08 -10.40 -15.98
C VAL A 5 16.48 -10.22 -14.59
N TYR A 6 17.23 -10.56 -13.57
CA TYR A 6 16.78 -10.45 -12.17
C TYR A 6 16.61 -9.01 -11.72
N LYS A 7 17.45 -8.09 -12.21
CA LYS A 7 17.34 -6.65 -11.94
C LYS A 7 16.07 -6.02 -12.50
N ARG A 8 15.50 -6.60 -13.55
CA ARG A 8 14.24 -6.13 -14.15
C ARG A 8 12.98 -6.72 -13.52
N GLN A 9 13.13 -7.74 -12.68
CA GLN A 9 11.99 -8.40 -12.02
C GLN A 9 12.31 -8.67 -10.54
N PRO A 10 12.60 -7.64 -9.76
CA PRO A 10 13.05 -7.83 -8.39
C PRO A 10 12.00 -8.52 -7.51
N ILE A 11 10.72 -8.21 -7.68
CA ILE A 11 9.65 -8.78 -6.86
C ILE A 11 9.44 -10.25 -7.19
N ASP A 12 9.38 -10.61 -8.47
CA ASP A 12 9.25 -12.01 -8.89
C ASP A 12 10.46 -12.84 -8.45
N GLN A 13 11.66 -12.26 -8.50
CA GLN A 13 12.88 -12.93 -8.03
C GLN A 13 12.85 -13.21 -6.52
N ILE A 14 12.41 -12.26 -5.72
CA ILE A 14 12.26 -12.44 -4.27
C ILE A 14 11.26 -13.56 -3.97
N LEU A 15 10.12 -13.57 -4.65
CA LEU A 15 9.08 -14.57 -4.45
C LEU A 15 9.47 -15.97 -4.94
N ARG A 16 10.29 -16.07 -5.97
CA ARG A 16 10.80 -17.37 -6.46
C ARG A 16 11.74 -18.05 -5.49
N HIS A 17 12.49 -17.27 -4.72
CA HIS A 17 13.37 -17.80 -3.68
C HIS A 17 12.69 -17.89 -2.29
N GLY A 18 11.49 -17.33 -2.18
CA GLY A 18 10.64 -17.45 -1.00
C GLY A 18 9.68 -18.64 -1.08
N ALA A 19 8.77 -18.71 -0.13
CA ALA A 19 7.70 -19.70 -0.15
C ALA A 19 6.71 -19.39 -1.29
N THR A 20 6.57 -20.31 -2.21
CA THR A 20 5.55 -20.26 -3.26
C THR A 20 4.39 -21.16 -2.85
N ASN A 21 3.18 -20.61 -2.78
CA ASN A 21 1.99 -21.36 -2.44
C ASN A 21 1.41 -22.01 -3.72
N LYS A 22 1.06 -23.27 -3.62
CA LYS A 22 0.33 -23.96 -4.68
C LYS A 22 -1.16 -23.77 -4.48
N SER A 23 -1.90 -23.63 -5.56
CA SER A 23 -3.35 -23.55 -5.55
C SER A 23 -3.96 -24.54 -6.51
N ASP A 24 -5.06 -25.15 -6.10
CA ASP A 24 -5.87 -26.03 -6.95
C ASP A 24 -6.99 -25.26 -7.68
N SER A 25 -7.04 -23.95 -7.50
CA SER A 25 -8.04 -23.07 -8.09
C SER A 25 -7.40 -21.85 -8.75
N ILE A 26 -8.01 -21.37 -9.83
CA ILE A 26 -7.65 -20.13 -10.51
C ILE A 26 -8.01 -18.92 -9.64
N VAL A 27 -9.08 -19.03 -8.86
CA VAL A 27 -9.52 -17.99 -7.93
C VAL A 27 -8.88 -18.24 -6.59
N ILE A 28 -8.05 -17.31 -6.16
CA ILE A 28 -7.39 -17.34 -4.85
C ILE A 28 -8.19 -16.48 -3.89
N LYS A 29 -8.67 -17.09 -2.83
CA LYS A 29 -9.29 -16.39 -1.71
C LYS A 29 -8.27 -16.25 -0.60
N TYR A 30 -7.96 -15.03 -0.23
CA TYR A 30 -7.06 -14.74 0.87
C TYR A 30 -7.74 -13.81 1.88
N TYR A 31 -7.36 -13.97 3.12
CA TYR A 31 -7.99 -13.28 4.24
C TYR A 31 -6.95 -12.40 4.91
N SER A 32 -7.28 -11.13 5.06
CA SER A 32 -6.51 -10.23 5.91
C SER A 32 -7.34 -9.84 7.12
N VAL A 33 -6.79 -10.07 8.31
CA VAL A 33 -7.39 -9.60 9.55
C VAL A 33 -6.65 -8.33 9.94
N GLY A 34 -7.23 -7.19 9.62
CA GLY A 34 -6.72 -5.89 10.05
C GLY A 34 -6.96 -5.65 11.53
N GLN A 35 -6.17 -4.77 12.14
CA GLN A 35 -6.46 -4.27 13.46
C GLN A 35 -7.78 -3.47 13.41
N ARG A 36 -8.66 -3.70 14.39
CA ARG A 36 -9.91 -2.96 14.47
C ARG A 36 -9.60 -1.47 14.66
N PRO A 37 -10.19 -0.56 13.84
CA PRO A 37 -9.92 0.85 13.95
C PRO A 37 -10.20 1.40 15.35
N LEU A 38 -9.38 2.34 15.81
CA LEU A 38 -9.57 3.02 17.08
C LEU A 38 -10.38 4.30 16.95
N ARG A 39 -10.53 4.81 15.74
CA ARG A 39 -11.25 6.07 15.45
C ARG A 39 -12.49 5.78 14.64
N ALA A 40 -13.60 6.39 15.07
CA ALA A 40 -14.85 6.41 14.34
C ALA A 40 -15.28 7.87 14.11
N THR A 41 -15.97 8.14 13.02
CA THR A 41 -16.44 9.49 12.68
C THR A 41 -17.96 9.50 12.63
N LEU A 42 -18.60 10.53 13.21
CA LEU A 42 -20.04 10.71 13.12
C LEU A 42 -20.46 11.03 11.67
N ALA A 43 -21.33 10.21 11.14
CA ALA A 43 -21.91 10.40 9.81
C ALA A 43 -22.98 11.49 9.78
N LYS A 44 -23.67 11.70 10.91
CA LYS A 44 -24.72 12.71 11.09
C LYS A 44 -24.55 13.45 12.38
N GLN A 45 -25.06 14.68 12.41
CA GLN A 45 -25.12 15.47 13.63
C GLN A 45 -25.95 14.72 14.69
N LEU A 46 -25.44 14.70 15.92
CA LEU A 46 -26.16 14.21 17.10
C LEU A 46 -26.76 15.40 17.84
N GLU A 47 -28.10 15.42 17.92
CA GLU A 47 -28.80 16.41 18.71
C GLU A 47 -28.58 16.22 20.21
N ALA A 48 -28.60 17.29 20.99
CA ALA A 48 -28.43 17.22 22.42
C ALA A 48 -29.45 16.28 23.06
N MET A 49 -28.98 15.46 24.02
CA MET A 49 -29.88 14.63 24.81
C MET A 49 -30.67 15.45 25.80
N THR A 50 -31.94 15.17 25.90
CA THR A 50 -32.86 15.83 26.92
C THR A 50 -33.33 14.87 28.00
N THR A 51 -33.15 13.55 27.75
CA THR A 51 -33.54 12.48 28.68
C THR A 51 -32.37 11.51 28.89
N GLU A 52 -32.39 10.73 29.95
CA GLU A 52 -31.35 9.73 30.26
C GLU A 52 -31.40 8.50 29.39
N THR A 53 -32.38 8.37 28.49
CA THR A 53 -32.45 7.24 27.58
C THR A 53 -31.27 7.28 26.60
N PRO A 54 -30.49 6.20 26.52
CA PRO A 54 -29.37 6.15 25.57
C PRO A 54 -29.80 6.45 24.15
N LYS A 55 -29.03 7.30 23.46
CA LYS A 55 -29.35 7.80 22.13
C LYS A 55 -28.54 7.07 21.05
N ALA A 56 -29.23 6.73 19.95
CA ALA A 56 -28.56 6.15 18.81
C ALA A 56 -27.67 7.16 18.10
N ILE A 57 -26.46 6.75 17.77
CA ILE A 57 -25.52 7.51 16.92
C ILE A 57 -25.31 6.78 15.61
N GLU A 58 -25.13 7.53 14.54
CA GLU A 58 -24.79 6.99 13.23
C GLU A 58 -23.35 7.34 12.89
N LEU A 59 -22.53 6.31 12.73
CA LEU A 59 -21.12 6.41 12.39
C LEU A 59 -20.94 6.12 10.90
N GLU A 60 -19.84 6.57 10.31
CA GLU A 60 -19.47 6.19 8.93
C GLU A 60 -19.29 4.67 8.82
N ASP A 61 -18.76 4.02 9.86
CA ASP A 61 -18.74 2.57 10.01
C ASP A 61 -19.19 2.18 11.43
N ASN A 62 -20.42 1.70 11.55
CA ASN A 62 -20.99 1.30 12.83
C ASN A 62 -20.38 0.04 13.44
N ASN A 63 -19.63 -0.74 12.66
CA ASN A 63 -18.99 -1.98 13.15
C ASN A 63 -17.72 -1.74 13.99
N ILE A 64 -17.23 -0.51 14.03
CA ILE A 64 -16.03 -0.15 14.81
C ILE A 64 -16.29 -0.27 16.32
N VAL A 65 -17.45 0.11 16.78
CA VAL A 65 -17.82 0.13 18.20
C VAL A 65 -18.70 -1.05 18.59
N GLY A 66 -18.51 -1.55 19.78
CA GLY A 66 -19.30 -2.60 20.39
C GLY A 66 -19.95 -2.14 21.70
N ALA A 67 -20.83 -2.99 22.26
CA ALA A 67 -21.42 -2.73 23.57
C ALA A 67 -20.33 -2.61 24.66
N MET A 68 -20.54 -1.74 25.62
CA MET A 68 -19.63 -1.42 26.74
C MET A 68 -18.36 -0.65 26.34
N ASP A 69 -18.12 -0.37 25.07
CA ASP A 69 -16.99 0.46 24.66
C ASP A 69 -17.12 1.87 25.23
N THR A 70 -15.99 2.46 25.62
CA THR A 70 -15.89 3.85 26.01
C THR A 70 -15.26 4.64 24.86
N LEU A 71 -15.76 5.86 24.65
CA LEU A 71 -15.42 6.70 23.53
C LEU A 71 -15.05 8.10 24.00
N LEU A 72 -13.84 8.56 23.68
CA LEU A 72 -13.48 9.97 23.85
C LEU A 72 -13.94 10.78 22.63
N VAL A 73 -14.46 11.96 22.87
CA VAL A 73 -15.02 12.82 21.82
C VAL A 73 -14.02 13.89 21.44
N LEU A 74 -13.72 13.95 20.14
CA LEU A 74 -12.83 14.95 19.53
C LEU A 74 -13.59 15.74 18.47
N ASN A 75 -13.28 17.02 18.35
CA ASN A 75 -13.68 17.80 17.20
C ASN A 75 -12.96 17.28 15.92
N ALA A 76 -13.49 17.64 14.75
CA ALA A 76 -12.88 17.30 13.48
C ALA A 76 -11.43 17.80 13.30
N ASP A 77 -11.06 18.89 13.97
CA ASP A 77 -9.72 19.47 14.00
C ASP A 77 -8.73 18.77 14.96
N GLY A 78 -9.20 17.76 15.69
CA GLY A 78 -8.41 16.99 16.65
C GLY A 78 -8.38 17.54 18.07
N THR A 79 -9.03 18.67 18.36
CA THR A 79 -9.19 19.19 19.72
C THR A 79 -10.25 18.42 20.48
N PHE A 80 -10.10 18.28 21.80
CA PHE A 80 -11.08 17.59 22.61
C PHE A 80 -12.36 18.41 22.79
N VAL A 81 -13.51 17.73 22.73
CA VAL A 81 -14.77 18.27 23.21
C VAL A 81 -14.79 18.14 24.72
N SER A 82 -14.99 19.23 25.42
CA SER A 82 -14.96 19.24 26.90
C SER A 82 -16.15 18.51 27.49
N GLY A 83 -15.90 17.75 28.55
CA GLY A 83 -16.92 17.23 29.44
C GLY A 83 -17.46 18.29 30.41
N TYR A 84 -18.17 17.84 31.42
CA TYR A 84 -18.77 18.68 32.46
C TYR A 84 -18.24 18.29 33.83
N LYS A 85 -18.13 19.30 34.74
CA LYS A 85 -17.74 19.05 36.11
C LYS A 85 -18.80 18.24 36.84
N SER A 86 -18.35 17.27 37.62
CA SER A 86 -19.23 16.36 38.35
C SER A 86 -20.19 17.13 39.28
N GLY A 87 -21.46 16.83 39.15
CA GLY A 87 -22.52 17.46 39.95
C GLY A 87 -22.89 18.90 39.54
N THR A 88 -22.45 19.35 38.38
CA THR A 88 -22.73 20.70 37.85
C THR A 88 -23.00 20.66 36.34
N ASP A 89 -23.54 21.76 35.80
CA ASP A 89 -23.68 21.99 34.36
C ASP A 89 -22.53 22.82 33.77
N GLU A 90 -21.48 23.03 34.55
CA GLU A 90 -20.30 23.77 34.10
C GLU A 90 -19.39 22.86 33.25
N VAL A 91 -18.88 23.46 32.19
CA VAL A 91 -17.90 22.79 31.31
C VAL A 91 -16.60 22.56 32.09
N ASP A 92 -16.06 21.38 31.99
CA ASP A 92 -14.74 21.00 32.51
C ASP A 92 -13.68 21.07 31.40
N PRO A 93 -12.87 22.15 31.38
CA PRO A 93 -11.87 22.28 30.33
C PRO A 93 -10.66 21.32 30.46
N GLU A 94 -10.50 20.66 31.59
CA GLU A 94 -9.38 19.75 31.86
C GLU A 94 -9.67 18.32 31.44
N HIS A 95 -10.94 17.95 31.30
CA HIS A 95 -11.34 16.61 30.96
C HIS A 95 -12.20 16.55 29.68
N PRO A 96 -11.84 15.71 28.70
CA PRO A 96 -12.64 15.53 27.50
C PRO A 96 -13.96 14.82 27.82
N LEU A 97 -14.96 15.04 26.99
CA LEU A 97 -16.22 14.30 27.04
C LEU A 97 -15.98 12.83 26.73
N MET A 98 -16.49 11.95 27.56
CA MET A 98 -16.43 10.50 27.35
C MET A 98 -17.83 9.91 27.25
N LEU A 99 -18.05 9.11 26.24
CA LEU A 99 -19.29 8.37 26.02
C LEU A 99 -19.09 6.89 26.37
N ARG A 100 -20.17 6.25 26.74
CA ARG A 100 -20.22 4.78 26.89
C ARG A 100 -21.32 4.20 25.99
N VAL A 101 -21.00 3.15 25.29
CA VAL A 101 -21.97 2.42 24.47
C VAL A 101 -22.77 1.49 25.41
N HIS A 102 -24.05 1.79 25.58
CA HIS A 102 -24.93 0.99 26.40
C HIS A 102 -25.25 -0.36 25.74
N ALA A 103 -25.65 -0.31 24.49
CA ALA A 103 -25.99 -1.50 23.69
C ALA A 103 -25.93 -1.15 22.18
N ILE A 104 -25.95 -2.18 21.36
CA ILE A 104 -26.17 -2.05 19.92
C ILE A 104 -27.62 -2.40 19.62
N ASN A 105 -28.34 -1.51 18.94
CA ASN A 105 -29.70 -1.79 18.52
C ASN A 105 -29.71 -2.93 17.51
N SER A 106 -30.43 -4.01 17.83
CA SER A 106 -30.47 -5.22 17.01
C SER A 106 -31.16 -5.04 15.65
N GLU A 107 -32.05 -4.05 15.53
CA GLU A 107 -32.78 -3.81 14.30
C GLU A 107 -32.03 -2.87 13.34
N THR A 108 -31.46 -1.78 13.89
CA THR A 108 -30.81 -0.74 13.10
C THR A 108 -29.29 -0.87 13.06
N ASN A 109 -28.70 -1.73 13.89
CA ASN A 109 -27.25 -1.88 14.09
C ASN A 109 -26.54 -0.58 14.51
N LEU A 110 -27.28 0.36 15.09
CA LEU A 110 -26.74 1.62 15.58
C LEU A 110 -26.33 1.52 17.05
N PRO A 111 -25.17 2.06 17.45
CA PRO A 111 -24.78 2.14 18.85
C PRO A 111 -25.70 3.08 19.64
N LEU A 112 -26.13 2.63 20.80
CA LEU A 112 -26.88 3.44 21.78
C LEU A 112 -25.90 3.95 22.82
N VAL A 113 -25.74 5.26 22.93
CA VAL A 113 -24.72 5.87 23.78
C VAL A 113 -25.30 6.83 24.82
N TYR A 114 -24.57 7.01 25.90
CA TYR A 114 -24.79 8.06 26.89
C TYR A 114 -23.44 8.62 27.36
N ALA A 115 -23.43 9.80 27.93
CA ALA A 115 -22.22 10.40 28.45
C ALA A 115 -21.89 9.88 29.86
N VAL A 116 -20.61 9.77 30.17
CA VAL A 116 -20.12 9.44 31.52
C VAL A 116 -19.90 10.72 32.36
N ASN A 117 -19.46 11.78 31.70
CA ASN A 117 -19.22 13.09 32.26
C ASN A 117 -19.92 14.19 31.45
N GLY A 118 -21.15 13.91 31.07
CA GLY A 118 -21.99 14.86 30.33
C GLY A 118 -22.72 15.85 31.23
N LYS A 119 -23.69 16.57 30.63
CA LYS A 119 -24.59 17.42 31.35
C LYS A 119 -25.44 16.64 32.34
N GLN A 120 -25.74 17.30 33.42
CA GLN A 120 -26.58 16.74 34.45
C GLN A 120 -28.05 16.67 33.98
N SER A 121 -28.68 15.52 34.20
CA SER A 121 -30.11 15.35 34.02
C SER A 121 -30.91 15.82 35.24
N ASN A 122 -32.21 15.80 35.12
CA ASN A 122 -33.12 16.12 36.26
C ASN A 122 -32.90 15.17 37.45
N ASN A 123 -32.43 13.98 37.23
CA ASN A 123 -32.07 12.99 38.25
C ASN A 123 -30.65 13.12 38.78
N LYS A 124 -29.95 14.21 38.42
CA LYS A 124 -28.57 14.51 38.78
C LYS A 124 -27.52 13.53 38.20
N ASN A 125 -27.88 12.74 37.21
CA ASN A 125 -26.94 11.85 36.50
C ASN A 125 -26.26 12.60 35.34
N PRO A 126 -24.95 12.43 35.14
CA PRO A 126 -24.19 13.14 34.11
C PRO A 126 -24.28 12.48 32.74
N TYR A 127 -25.46 12.07 32.31
CA TYR A 127 -25.62 11.21 31.12
C TYR A 127 -25.95 11.97 29.83
N LEU A 128 -26.27 13.27 29.94
CA LEU A 128 -26.72 14.02 28.78
C LEU A 128 -25.54 14.43 27.88
N ILE A 129 -25.61 14.04 26.62
CA ILE A 129 -24.63 14.40 25.61
C ILE A 129 -25.04 15.75 25.01
N PRO A 130 -24.12 16.73 24.90
CA PRO A 130 -24.39 17.97 24.18
C PRO A 130 -24.48 17.71 22.66
N THR A 131 -24.94 18.71 21.90
CA THR A 131 -24.97 18.61 20.45
C THR A 131 -23.55 18.34 19.90
N LEU A 132 -23.42 17.31 19.09
CA LEU A 132 -22.18 16.96 18.41
C LEU A 132 -22.37 17.10 16.90
N ALA A 133 -21.48 17.88 16.27
CA ALA A 133 -21.54 18.12 14.83
C ALA A 133 -21.20 16.86 14.01
N LYS A 134 -21.69 16.83 12.78
CA LYS A 134 -21.22 15.86 11.78
C LYS A 134 -19.71 15.97 11.63
N GLY A 135 -19.01 14.84 11.52
CA GLY A 135 -17.56 14.79 11.42
C GLY A 135 -16.83 14.76 12.76
N THR A 136 -17.56 14.82 13.88
CA THR A 136 -16.99 14.60 15.22
C THR A 136 -16.36 13.23 15.29
N VAL A 137 -15.14 13.16 15.83
CA VAL A 137 -14.35 11.93 15.92
C VAL A 137 -14.54 11.32 17.31
N LEU A 138 -14.77 10.01 17.34
CA LEU A 138 -14.87 9.23 18.56
C LEU A 138 -13.68 8.28 18.65
N LEU A 139 -12.87 8.41 19.70
CA LEU A 139 -11.76 7.47 19.96
C LEU A 139 -12.26 6.32 20.82
N ARG A 140 -12.19 5.11 20.26
CA ARG A 140 -12.54 3.89 20.98
C ARG A 140 -11.46 3.55 22.00
N MET A 141 -11.87 3.36 23.22
CA MET A 141 -11.02 2.90 24.32
C MET A 141 -11.46 1.50 24.78
N GLY A 142 -11.07 1.11 25.96
CA GLY A 142 -11.45 -0.18 26.55
C GLY A 142 -12.92 -0.27 26.92
N ARG A 143 -13.39 -1.48 27.12
CA ARG A 143 -14.75 -1.77 27.62
C ARG A 143 -14.85 -1.54 29.11
N ALA A 144 -15.95 -0.95 29.55
CA ALA A 144 -16.29 -0.74 30.95
C ALA A 144 -17.54 -1.56 31.30
N ALA A 145 -17.35 -2.63 32.03
CA ALA A 145 -18.44 -3.48 32.50
C ALA A 145 -19.06 -2.94 33.78
N ALA A 146 -20.36 -3.21 33.97
CA ALA A 146 -21.03 -2.94 35.22
C ALA A 146 -20.71 -4.04 36.27
N GLU A 147 -20.93 -3.74 37.56
CA GLU A 147 -20.61 -4.63 38.66
C GLU A 147 -21.24 -6.06 38.52
N LYS A 148 -22.42 -6.12 37.93
CA LYS A 148 -23.15 -7.38 37.72
C LYS A 148 -22.98 -8.02 36.37
N ASP A 149 -22.19 -7.41 35.48
CA ASP A 149 -21.93 -7.97 34.15
C ASP A 149 -21.03 -9.20 34.27
N VAL A 150 -21.49 -10.33 33.75
CA VAL A 150 -20.77 -11.61 33.74
C VAL A 150 -20.05 -11.85 32.43
N SER A 151 -20.51 -11.22 31.36
CA SER A 151 -19.94 -11.37 30.01
C SER A 151 -20.17 -10.12 29.19
N THR A 152 -19.26 -9.90 28.24
CA THR A 152 -19.46 -8.92 27.15
C THR A 152 -19.97 -9.65 25.92
N GLY A 153 -20.51 -8.91 24.95
CA GLY A 153 -20.73 -9.43 23.62
C GLY A 153 -19.43 -10.06 23.08
N ARG A 154 -19.54 -11.16 22.36
CA ARG A 154 -18.37 -11.84 21.80
C ARG A 154 -17.59 -10.87 20.93
N TYR A 155 -16.28 -10.83 21.11
CA TYR A 155 -15.42 -10.18 20.12
C TYR A 155 -15.50 -11.00 18.83
N TYR A 156 -16.00 -10.40 17.79
CA TYR A 156 -16.18 -11.06 16.51
C TYR A 156 -15.64 -10.17 15.41
N GLN A 157 -14.49 -10.53 14.92
CA GLN A 157 -13.91 -9.94 13.74
C GLN A 157 -13.74 -11.04 12.72
N LEU A 158 -14.59 -11.04 11.71
CA LEU A 158 -14.42 -11.92 10.57
C LEU A 158 -13.34 -11.34 9.68
N PRO A 159 -12.38 -12.16 9.24
CA PRO A 159 -11.51 -11.77 8.16
C PRO A 159 -12.36 -11.51 6.92
N SER A 160 -12.15 -10.34 6.30
CA SER A 160 -12.77 -10.03 5.03
C SER A 160 -12.06 -10.83 3.92
N PRO A 161 -12.77 -11.65 3.13
CA PRO A 161 -12.16 -12.35 2.02
C PRO A 161 -11.88 -11.40 0.87
N ASP A 162 -10.64 -11.41 0.39
CA ASP A 162 -10.25 -10.81 -0.87
C ASP A 162 -10.05 -11.90 -1.92
N GLU A 163 -10.34 -11.61 -3.17
CA GLU A 163 -10.18 -12.52 -4.28
C GLU A 163 -9.11 -12.02 -5.24
N GLN A 164 -8.30 -12.95 -5.74
CA GLN A 164 -7.34 -12.72 -6.79
C GLN A 164 -7.47 -13.80 -7.85
N TYR A 165 -7.25 -13.45 -9.10
CA TYR A 165 -7.24 -14.40 -10.21
C TYR A 165 -5.82 -14.72 -10.64
N CYS A 166 -5.52 -16.00 -10.82
CA CYS A 166 -4.29 -16.40 -11.49
C CYS A 166 -4.37 -16.08 -12.98
N GLN A 167 -3.32 -15.49 -13.52
CA GLN A 167 -3.19 -15.19 -14.93
C GLN A 167 -2.28 -16.23 -15.60
N ARG A 168 -2.70 -16.70 -16.76
CA ARG A 168 -1.90 -17.59 -17.58
C ARG A 168 -0.99 -16.77 -18.47
N PHE A 169 0.31 -16.88 -18.24
CA PHE A 169 1.34 -16.30 -19.08
C PHE A 169 1.89 -17.35 -20.02
N ILE A 170 1.91 -17.04 -21.29
CA ILE A 170 2.37 -17.97 -22.32
C ILE A 170 3.22 -17.23 -23.36
N MET A 171 4.29 -17.86 -23.80
CA MET A 171 5.15 -17.39 -24.87
C MET A 171 5.56 -18.56 -25.76
N GLN A 172 5.51 -18.36 -27.06
CA GLN A 172 5.91 -19.36 -28.05
C GLN A 172 7.03 -18.82 -28.93
N VAL A 173 8.05 -19.64 -29.15
CA VAL A 173 9.15 -19.36 -30.07
C VAL A 173 9.17 -20.46 -31.13
N GLU A 174 9.18 -20.06 -32.38
CA GLU A 174 9.24 -21.00 -33.52
C GLU A 174 10.55 -20.84 -34.29
N GLN A 175 11.08 -21.97 -34.76
CA GLN A 175 12.19 -22.00 -35.70
C GLN A 175 11.81 -22.88 -36.88
N THR A 176 11.75 -22.30 -38.08
CA THR A 176 11.53 -23.06 -39.31
C THR A 176 12.76 -23.84 -39.72
N ILE A 177 12.59 -24.86 -40.57
CA ILE A 177 13.72 -25.61 -41.12
C ILE A 177 14.62 -24.67 -41.93
N TYR A 178 14.06 -23.73 -42.66
CA TYR A 178 14.83 -22.71 -43.42
C TYR A 178 15.71 -21.86 -42.52
N ASP A 179 15.20 -21.40 -41.41
CA ASP A 179 15.96 -20.60 -40.43
C ASP A 179 17.11 -21.39 -39.79
N ARG A 180 16.89 -22.71 -39.62
CA ARG A 180 17.92 -23.61 -39.08
C ARG A 180 19.05 -23.84 -40.06
N LEU A 181 18.73 -23.94 -41.36
CA LEU A 181 19.68 -24.21 -42.43
C LEU A 181 20.34 -22.94 -42.98
N SER A 182 19.73 -21.80 -42.83
CA SER A 182 20.25 -20.53 -43.32
C SER A 182 21.40 -20.02 -42.43
N LYS A 183 22.51 -19.64 -43.06
CA LYS A 183 23.56 -18.88 -42.41
C LYS A 183 23.11 -17.41 -42.39
N THR A 184 22.79 -16.92 -41.20
CA THR A 184 22.50 -15.48 -41.01
C THR A 184 23.77 -14.68 -40.85
N GLU A 185 23.78 -13.44 -41.33
CA GLU A 185 24.94 -12.53 -41.20
C GLU A 185 25.26 -12.24 -39.71
N VAL A 186 24.27 -12.38 -38.83
CA VAL A 186 24.42 -12.26 -37.37
C VAL A 186 24.16 -13.61 -36.76
N GLU A 187 25.08 -14.12 -35.94
CA GLU A 187 24.93 -15.39 -35.20
C GLU A 187 23.81 -15.33 -34.16
N TRP A 188 22.58 -15.47 -34.61
CA TRP A 188 21.40 -15.64 -33.76
C TRP A 188 21.07 -17.12 -33.62
N SER A 189 21.50 -17.72 -32.50
CA SER A 189 21.08 -19.08 -32.20
C SER A 189 19.64 -19.10 -31.69
N PHE A 190 18.92 -20.19 -31.99
CA PHE A 190 17.57 -20.42 -31.47
C PHE A 190 17.50 -20.32 -29.93
N THR A 191 18.52 -20.85 -29.26
CA THR A 191 18.66 -20.73 -27.80
C THR A 191 18.70 -19.24 -27.31
N ARG A 192 19.31 -18.38 -28.11
CA ARG A 192 19.41 -16.95 -27.80
C ARG A 192 18.04 -16.25 -27.92
N VAL A 193 17.30 -16.58 -28.98
CA VAL A 193 15.92 -16.06 -29.18
C VAL A 193 14.99 -16.60 -28.11
N GLU A 194 15.08 -17.87 -27.77
CA GLU A 194 14.32 -18.48 -26.66
C GLU A 194 14.59 -17.76 -25.33
N ARG A 195 15.84 -17.45 -25.04
CA ARG A 195 16.23 -16.74 -23.83
C ARG A 195 15.65 -15.32 -23.80
N MET A 196 15.71 -14.61 -24.92
CA MET A 196 15.11 -13.26 -25.01
C MET A 196 13.60 -13.31 -24.83
N ALA A 197 12.93 -14.29 -25.41
CA ALA A 197 11.49 -14.49 -25.25
C ALA A 197 11.12 -14.81 -23.78
N MET A 198 11.92 -15.59 -23.10
CA MET A 198 11.75 -15.88 -21.68
C MET A 198 11.91 -14.60 -20.81
N GLU A 199 12.90 -13.78 -21.13
CA GLU A 199 13.12 -12.50 -20.44
C GLU A 199 11.93 -11.56 -20.64
N ASP A 200 11.45 -11.44 -21.86
CA ASP A 200 10.29 -10.61 -22.20
C ASP A 200 9.01 -11.09 -21.48
N MET A 201 8.77 -12.36 -21.48
CA MET A 201 7.64 -12.95 -20.77
C MET A 201 7.69 -12.67 -19.27
N ARG A 202 8.84 -12.82 -18.64
CA ARG A 202 9.01 -12.55 -17.21
C ARG A 202 8.87 -11.07 -16.85
N ILE A 203 9.33 -10.18 -17.73
CA ILE A 203 9.08 -8.73 -17.59
C ILE A 203 7.59 -8.45 -17.66
N GLY A 204 6.86 -9.09 -18.58
CA GLY A 204 5.41 -8.99 -18.66
C GLY A 204 4.70 -9.51 -17.39
N MET A 205 5.22 -10.57 -16.78
CA MET A 205 4.70 -11.09 -15.50
C MET A 205 4.91 -10.09 -14.36
N GLU A 206 6.08 -9.46 -14.28
CA GLU A 206 6.35 -8.41 -13.30
C GLU A 206 5.42 -7.21 -13.50
N ALA A 207 5.25 -6.75 -14.73
CA ALA A 207 4.35 -5.66 -15.07
C ALA A 207 2.89 -5.96 -14.70
N SER A 208 2.42 -7.15 -15.05
CA SER A 208 1.04 -7.59 -14.74
C SER A 208 0.83 -7.76 -13.24
N GLY A 209 1.83 -8.28 -12.52
CA GLY A 209 1.77 -8.42 -11.07
C GLY A 209 1.78 -7.10 -10.32
N LEU A 210 2.40 -6.07 -10.87
CA LEU A 210 2.42 -4.72 -10.29
C LEU A 210 1.19 -3.89 -10.67
N PHE A 211 0.82 -3.85 -11.94
CA PHE A 211 -0.14 -2.88 -12.49
C PHE A 211 -1.34 -3.49 -13.20
N GLY A 212 -1.48 -4.80 -13.21
CA GLY A 212 -2.57 -5.49 -13.87
C GLY A 212 -3.95 -5.14 -13.31
N ILE A 213 -4.97 -5.31 -14.12
CA ILE A 213 -6.38 -5.13 -13.72
C ILE A 213 -7.03 -6.50 -13.60
N LYS A 214 -7.66 -6.77 -12.47
CA LYS A 214 -8.38 -8.02 -12.26
C LYS A 214 -9.60 -8.11 -13.16
N SER A 215 -9.68 -9.14 -13.98
CA SER A 215 -10.81 -9.39 -14.85
C SER A 215 -11.02 -10.86 -15.15
N LYS A 216 -12.26 -11.18 -15.50
CA LYS A 216 -12.65 -12.47 -16.08
C LYS A 216 -13.59 -12.15 -17.24
N HIS A 217 -13.22 -12.58 -18.44
CA HIS A 217 -14.07 -12.39 -19.63
C HIS A 217 -13.97 -13.59 -20.55
N ALA A 218 -15.02 -13.80 -21.29
CA ALA A 218 -15.08 -14.89 -22.27
C ALA A 218 -14.65 -14.39 -23.66
N VAL A 219 -13.82 -15.20 -24.33
CA VAL A 219 -13.44 -14.98 -25.72
C VAL A 219 -14.08 -16.08 -26.56
N ASN A 220 -14.76 -15.71 -27.64
CA ASN A 220 -15.44 -16.67 -28.49
C ASN A 220 -14.52 -17.79 -28.99
N GLY A 221 -14.90 -19.02 -28.66
CA GLY A 221 -14.15 -20.21 -29.05
C GLY A 221 -12.87 -20.50 -28.28
N GLN A 222 -12.50 -19.63 -27.33
CA GLN A 222 -11.24 -19.76 -26.56
C GLN A 222 -11.48 -20.01 -25.06
N GLY A 223 -12.71 -19.84 -24.57
CA GLY A 223 -13.03 -19.93 -23.15
C GLY A 223 -12.81 -18.64 -22.38
N ASN A 224 -12.59 -18.75 -21.08
CA ASN A 224 -12.41 -17.60 -20.21
C ASN A 224 -10.97 -17.16 -20.14
N VAL A 225 -10.76 -15.84 -20.18
CA VAL A 225 -9.48 -15.19 -19.91
C VAL A 225 -9.53 -14.56 -18.54
N TYR A 226 -8.56 -14.89 -17.69
CA TYR A 226 -8.38 -14.31 -16.35
C TYR A 226 -7.16 -13.40 -16.35
N THR A 227 -7.29 -12.23 -15.77
CA THR A 227 -6.18 -11.32 -15.52
C THR A 227 -6.06 -11.04 -14.03
N CYS A 228 -4.83 -10.96 -13.54
CA CYS A 228 -4.56 -10.70 -12.12
C CYS A 228 -4.64 -9.21 -11.79
N GLU A 229 -4.98 -8.90 -10.55
CA GLU A 229 -4.87 -7.55 -10.00
C GLU A 229 -3.44 -7.24 -9.60
N GLY A 230 -2.94 -6.08 -10.01
CA GLY A 230 -1.64 -5.61 -9.61
C GLY A 230 -1.59 -5.21 -8.13
N ILE A 231 -0.46 -5.48 -7.49
CA ILE A 231 -0.26 -5.14 -6.07
C ILE A 231 -0.25 -3.62 -5.83
N TRP A 232 0.05 -2.82 -6.85
CA TRP A 232 0.00 -1.37 -6.80
C TRP A 232 -1.33 -0.83 -6.27
N TYR A 233 -2.43 -1.44 -6.66
CA TYR A 233 -3.78 -1.03 -6.27
C TYR A 233 -4.18 -1.50 -4.88
N ARG A 234 -3.38 -2.36 -4.26
CA ARG A 234 -3.61 -2.89 -2.91
C ARG A 234 -2.96 -2.06 -1.82
N ALA A 235 -2.16 -1.07 -2.16
CA ALA A 235 -1.57 -0.16 -1.17
C ALA A 235 -2.65 0.72 -0.53
N GLY A 236 -2.65 0.80 0.79
CA GLY A 236 -3.59 1.60 1.57
C GLY A 236 -3.16 3.04 1.78
N LYS A 237 -1.94 3.41 1.38
CA LYS A 237 -1.35 4.73 1.61
C LYS A 237 -0.79 5.31 0.31
N ASP A 238 -0.92 6.63 0.17
CA ASP A 238 -0.22 7.42 -0.84
C ASP A 238 0.64 8.46 -0.14
N LEU A 239 1.95 8.38 -0.32
CA LEU A 239 2.92 9.23 0.35
C LEU A 239 3.75 9.99 -0.68
N GLU A 240 4.00 11.26 -0.40
CA GLU A 240 4.95 12.08 -1.16
C GLU A 240 6.31 12.06 -0.48
N ILE A 241 7.37 12.05 -1.29
CA ILE A 241 8.75 12.07 -0.83
C ILE A 241 9.52 13.18 -1.54
N GLY A 242 10.30 13.94 -0.75
CA GLY A 242 11.14 15.00 -1.28
C GLY A 242 10.40 16.30 -1.56
N HIS A 243 11.12 17.24 -2.14
CA HIS A 243 10.62 18.56 -2.50
C HIS A 243 11.39 19.14 -3.69
N TRP A 244 10.81 20.17 -4.27
CA TRP A 244 11.46 20.98 -5.31
C TRP A 244 12.10 22.20 -4.67
N GLU A 245 13.37 22.44 -4.94
CA GLU A 245 14.07 23.64 -4.51
C GLU A 245 14.72 24.37 -5.68
N LYS A 246 14.89 25.68 -5.54
CA LYS A 246 15.56 26.50 -6.55
C LYS A 246 17.02 26.14 -6.66
N VAL A 247 17.51 25.98 -7.89
CA VAL A 247 18.93 25.80 -8.16
C VAL A 247 19.64 27.15 -7.94
N LEU A 248 20.72 27.13 -7.16
CA LEU A 248 21.55 28.29 -6.90
C LEU A 248 22.83 28.25 -7.77
N ASP A 249 23.26 29.40 -8.25
CA ASP A 249 24.55 29.55 -8.92
C ASP A 249 25.71 29.57 -7.91
N SER A 250 26.95 29.72 -8.41
CA SER A 250 28.14 29.76 -7.55
C SER A 250 28.20 31.00 -6.63
N ALA A 251 27.42 32.03 -6.91
CA ALA A 251 27.29 33.25 -6.08
C ALA A 251 26.13 33.13 -5.06
N GLY A 252 25.36 32.03 -5.08
CA GLY A 252 24.22 31.81 -4.20
C GLY A 252 22.91 32.44 -4.70
N ASN A 253 22.85 32.94 -5.94
CA ASN A 253 21.65 33.49 -6.53
C ASN A 253 20.84 32.42 -7.28
N PRO A 254 19.49 32.47 -7.25
CA PRO A 254 18.67 31.55 -8.01
C PRO A 254 18.94 31.63 -9.53
N VAL A 255 19.10 30.48 -10.18
CA VAL A 255 19.22 30.37 -11.63
C VAL A 255 17.86 30.62 -12.28
N VAL A 256 17.85 31.47 -13.32
CA VAL A 256 16.64 31.81 -14.06
C VAL A 256 16.79 31.39 -15.51
N GLU A 257 15.81 30.71 -16.06
CA GLU A 257 15.68 30.37 -17.48
C GLU A 257 14.28 30.73 -17.96
N GLU A 258 14.18 31.37 -19.09
CA GLU A 258 12.89 31.76 -19.71
C GLU A 258 11.93 32.51 -18.78
N GLY A 259 12.45 33.34 -17.88
CA GLY A 259 11.66 34.11 -16.93
C GLY A 259 11.12 33.32 -15.73
N LYS A 260 11.58 32.08 -15.53
CA LYS A 260 11.19 31.20 -14.43
C LYS A 260 12.41 30.72 -13.65
N TYR A 261 12.24 30.48 -12.37
CA TYR A 261 13.28 29.87 -11.55
C TYR A 261 13.48 28.40 -11.94
N VAL A 262 14.73 27.99 -12.12
CA VAL A 262 15.09 26.58 -12.30
C VAL A 262 15.00 25.87 -10.95
N GLN A 263 14.32 24.75 -10.90
CA GLN A 263 14.15 23.97 -9.69
C GLN A 263 14.72 22.56 -9.88
N GLN A 264 15.23 21.99 -8.81
CA GLN A 264 15.71 20.62 -8.75
C GLN A 264 14.96 19.81 -7.70
N TYR A 265 14.77 18.52 -7.95
CA TYR A 265 14.19 17.59 -6.98
C TYR A 265 15.25 17.15 -5.98
N VAL A 266 14.95 17.30 -4.70
CA VAL A 266 15.86 17.01 -3.58
C VAL A 266 15.12 16.26 -2.50
N ILE A 267 15.82 15.30 -1.87
CA ILE A 267 15.37 14.61 -0.65
C ILE A 267 16.37 14.93 0.46
N SER A 268 15.87 15.38 1.60
CA SER A 268 16.68 15.58 2.81
C SER A 268 16.65 14.34 3.72
N GLU A 269 17.63 14.24 4.61
CA GLU A 269 17.64 13.17 5.63
C GLU A 269 16.42 13.23 6.55
N ASP A 270 15.99 14.43 6.94
CA ASP A 270 14.81 14.63 7.79
C ASP A 270 13.54 14.17 7.10
N GLU A 271 13.38 14.45 5.80
CA GLU A 271 12.25 13.94 5.01
C GLU A 271 12.24 12.42 4.94
N LEU A 272 13.41 11.80 4.86
CA LEU A 272 13.51 10.35 4.85
C LEU A 272 13.12 9.73 6.20
N VAL A 273 13.50 10.36 7.31
CA VAL A 273 13.06 9.95 8.65
C VAL A 273 11.56 10.10 8.81
N ASP A 274 10.98 11.20 8.35
CA ASP A 274 9.52 11.42 8.37
C ASP A 274 8.78 10.40 7.49
N LEU A 275 9.37 10.01 6.36
CA LEU A 275 8.83 8.96 5.50
C LEU A 275 8.76 7.62 6.24
N VAL A 276 9.81 7.25 6.97
CA VAL A 276 9.80 6.03 7.79
C VAL A 276 8.64 6.07 8.79
N GLY A 277 8.45 7.18 9.51
CA GLY A 277 7.34 7.37 10.43
C GLY A 277 5.97 7.18 9.78
N ARG A 278 5.78 7.73 8.59
CA ARG A 278 4.51 7.59 7.84
C ARG A 278 4.28 6.18 7.29
N ILE A 279 5.34 5.49 6.89
CA ILE A 279 5.24 4.10 6.42
C ILE A 279 4.81 3.16 7.53
N ILE A 280 5.33 3.33 8.74
CA ILE A 280 5.01 2.45 9.88
C ILE A 280 3.69 2.78 10.57
N GLU A 281 3.13 3.95 10.35
CA GLU A 281 1.85 4.35 10.94
C GLU A 281 0.71 3.44 10.45
N GLY A 282 0.01 2.81 11.38
CA GLY A 282 -1.09 1.91 11.06
C GLY A 282 -0.70 0.58 10.40
N ALA A 283 0.60 0.29 10.26
CA ALA A 283 1.09 -0.93 9.63
C ALA A 283 0.92 -2.20 10.50
N GLY A 284 0.41 -2.07 11.70
CA GLY A 284 0.19 -3.21 12.61
C GLY A 284 1.49 -3.89 13.04
N ASN A 285 1.44 -5.21 13.23
CA ASN A 285 2.56 -6.03 13.69
C ASN A 285 3.40 -6.64 12.56
N GLY A 286 3.42 -5.99 11.39
CA GLY A 286 4.22 -6.43 10.25
C GLY A 286 5.73 -6.42 10.51
N SER A 287 6.49 -6.80 9.49
CA SER A 287 7.95 -6.78 9.53
C SER A 287 8.49 -5.37 9.80
N ARG A 288 9.55 -5.29 10.59
CA ARG A 288 10.31 -4.05 10.77
C ARG A 288 11.18 -3.69 9.57
N THR A 289 11.31 -4.60 8.62
CA THR A 289 12.03 -4.40 7.36
C THR A 289 11.03 -4.20 6.24
N LYS A 290 11.12 -3.09 5.53
CA LYS A 290 10.28 -2.76 4.38
C LYS A 290 11.11 -2.75 3.11
N LEU A 291 10.55 -3.28 2.03
CA LEU A 291 11.13 -3.19 0.69
C LEU A 291 10.57 -1.96 -0.01
N VAL A 292 11.47 -1.11 -0.54
CA VAL A 292 11.08 0.12 -1.24
C VAL A 292 11.66 0.09 -2.63
N PHE A 293 10.79 -0.05 -3.61
CA PHE A 293 11.15 -0.01 -5.03
C PHE A 293 10.90 1.39 -5.57
N VAL A 294 11.91 2.01 -6.12
CA VAL A 294 11.87 3.40 -6.60
C VAL A 294 12.39 3.52 -8.02
N ASP A 295 11.99 4.59 -8.69
CA ASP A 295 12.51 4.93 -10.00
C ASP A 295 13.91 5.60 -9.92
N ASN A 296 14.47 5.93 -11.08
CA ASN A 296 15.78 6.57 -11.13
C ASN A 296 15.81 7.97 -10.50
N THR A 297 14.74 8.74 -10.61
CA THR A 297 14.67 10.10 -10.08
C THR A 297 14.76 10.10 -8.56
N ILE A 298 13.94 9.27 -7.91
CA ILE A 298 13.95 9.13 -6.45
C ILE A 298 15.28 8.53 -5.98
N TYR A 299 15.76 7.50 -6.65
CA TYR A 299 17.01 6.84 -6.28
C TYR A 299 18.23 7.76 -6.39
N ALA A 300 18.30 8.55 -7.46
CA ALA A 300 19.37 9.53 -7.62
C ALA A 300 19.32 10.63 -6.56
N ALA A 301 18.14 11.10 -6.20
CA ALA A 301 17.97 12.07 -5.12
C ALA A 301 18.38 11.48 -3.76
N LEU A 302 18.06 10.22 -3.50
CA LEU A 302 18.51 9.51 -2.29
C LEU A 302 20.03 9.40 -2.21
N CYS A 303 20.70 9.11 -3.33
CA CYS A 303 22.17 9.04 -3.39
C CYS A 303 22.85 10.40 -3.19
N LYS A 304 22.15 11.50 -3.45
CA LYS A 304 22.66 12.87 -3.31
C LYS A 304 22.41 13.50 -1.94
N ILE A 305 21.80 12.79 -1.02
CA ILE A 305 21.47 13.31 0.32
C ILE A 305 22.76 13.67 1.05
N LYS A 306 22.79 14.90 1.57
CA LYS A 306 23.85 15.37 2.45
C LYS A 306 23.56 14.97 3.88
N THR A 307 24.48 14.27 4.53
CA THR A 307 24.33 13.78 5.91
C THR A 307 25.16 14.63 6.86
N ASN A 308 24.60 14.97 8.01
CA ASN A 308 25.32 15.69 9.06
C ASN A 308 25.94 14.74 10.10
N ASN A 309 25.35 13.56 10.31
CA ASN A 309 25.71 12.63 11.37
C ASN A 309 26.15 11.25 10.88
N ARG A 310 26.22 11.02 9.57
CA ARG A 310 26.58 9.74 8.96
C ARG A 310 27.61 9.94 7.86
N THR A 311 28.47 8.96 7.64
CA THR A 311 29.42 8.98 6.53
C THR A 311 28.72 8.86 5.18
N ARG A 312 27.59 8.13 5.14
CA ARG A 312 26.73 7.93 3.98
C ARG A 312 25.30 7.63 4.42
N ILE A 313 24.31 7.97 3.58
CA ILE A 313 22.90 7.70 3.88
C ILE A 313 22.54 6.22 3.77
N PHE A 314 23.13 5.54 2.80
CA PHE A 314 22.89 4.13 2.56
C PHE A 314 24.05 3.27 3.07
N GLU A 315 23.69 2.13 3.64
CA GLU A 315 24.60 1.06 3.97
C GLU A 315 24.31 -0.17 3.10
N PRO A 316 25.35 -0.89 2.62
CA PRO A 316 25.15 -2.11 1.88
C PRO A 316 24.43 -3.15 2.74
N GLU A 317 23.37 -3.72 2.22
CA GLU A 317 22.62 -4.77 2.91
C GLU A 317 23.17 -6.14 2.53
N ARG A 318 23.81 -6.80 3.46
CA ARG A 318 24.43 -8.12 3.24
C ARG A 318 23.47 -9.28 3.45
N ASP A 319 22.51 -9.12 4.35
CA ASP A 319 21.61 -10.21 4.74
C ASP A 319 20.60 -10.56 3.66
N TYR A 320 20.27 -9.61 2.77
CA TYR A 320 19.32 -9.79 1.65
C TYR A 320 20.01 -10.08 0.30
N ASN A 321 21.32 -10.20 0.25
CA ASN A 321 22.05 -10.56 -0.97
C ASN A 321 21.78 -11.99 -1.48
N LYS A 322 21.10 -12.82 -0.69
CA LYS A 322 20.70 -14.17 -1.07
C LYS A 322 19.86 -14.24 -2.34
N TRP A 323 19.19 -13.14 -2.71
CA TRP A 323 18.41 -13.05 -3.95
C TRP A 323 19.18 -12.45 -5.13
N ARG A 324 20.45 -12.14 -4.96
CA ARG A 324 21.32 -11.49 -5.97
C ARG A 324 20.80 -10.11 -6.40
N LEU A 325 20.17 -9.41 -5.49
CA LEU A 325 19.69 -8.04 -5.65
C LEU A 325 20.53 -7.09 -4.77
N ASP A 326 20.88 -5.95 -5.32
CA ASP A 326 21.69 -4.95 -4.64
C ASP A 326 20.80 -3.97 -3.87
N PHE A 327 20.44 -4.31 -2.64
CA PHE A 327 19.70 -3.42 -1.76
C PHE A 327 20.62 -2.42 -1.08
N GLN A 328 20.10 -1.20 -0.89
CA GLN A 328 20.70 -0.17 -0.07
C GLN A 328 19.81 0.07 1.13
N SER A 329 20.35 -0.01 2.34
CA SER A 329 19.57 0.11 3.56
C SER A 329 19.64 1.48 4.20
N PHE A 330 18.51 1.91 4.74
CA PHE A 330 18.39 3.05 5.64
C PHE A 330 17.60 2.61 6.87
N GLU A 331 18.14 2.86 8.06
CA GLU A 331 17.51 2.47 9.31
C GLU A 331 17.21 3.70 10.17
N SER A 332 15.97 3.82 10.61
CA SER A 332 15.51 4.86 11.52
C SER A 332 14.26 4.39 12.26
N MET A 333 14.03 4.91 13.48
CA MET A 333 12.86 4.60 14.30
C MET A 333 12.61 3.08 14.49
N GLY A 334 13.67 2.28 14.52
CA GLY A 334 13.59 0.83 14.64
C GLY A 334 13.10 0.10 13.39
N THR A 335 12.98 0.79 12.26
CA THR A 335 12.55 0.24 10.97
C THR A 335 13.66 0.38 9.95
N LYS A 336 13.88 -0.67 9.20
CA LYS A 336 14.87 -0.75 8.13
C LYS A 336 14.16 -0.66 6.77
N LEU A 337 14.55 0.31 5.95
CA LEU A 337 14.10 0.43 4.58
C LEU A 337 15.18 -0.11 3.65
N LEU A 338 14.81 -1.06 2.80
CA LEU A 338 15.66 -1.60 1.76
C LEU A 338 15.26 -0.99 0.42
N PHE A 339 16.08 -0.06 -0.07
CA PHE A 339 15.85 0.62 -1.35
C PHE A 339 16.43 -0.18 -2.50
N TYR A 340 15.65 -0.30 -3.54
CA TYR A 340 16.03 -0.92 -4.79
C TYR A 340 15.55 -0.09 -5.98
N ARG A 341 16.44 0.16 -6.93
CA ARG A 341 16.08 0.84 -8.18
C ARG A 341 15.37 -0.15 -9.11
N HIS A 342 14.10 0.08 -9.35
CA HIS A 342 13.31 -0.72 -10.27
C HIS A 342 13.35 -0.12 -11.67
N ASP A 343 14.16 -0.69 -12.53
CA ASP A 343 14.39 -0.15 -13.89
C ASP A 343 13.10 -0.03 -14.72
N LEU A 344 12.13 -0.89 -14.49
CA LEU A 344 10.90 -0.92 -15.26
C LEU A 344 9.95 0.24 -14.95
N PHE A 345 10.06 0.90 -13.81
CA PHE A 345 9.26 2.10 -13.55
C PHE A 345 9.51 3.19 -14.59
N ASN A 346 10.76 3.43 -14.93
CA ASN A 346 11.10 4.38 -15.99
C ASN A 346 10.74 3.88 -17.39
N ALA A 347 10.91 2.58 -17.66
CA ALA A 347 10.54 1.96 -18.93
C ALA A 347 9.02 2.03 -19.19
N TRP A 348 8.20 1.94 -18.15
CA TRP A 348 6.74 2.06 -18.25
C TRP A 348 6.22 3.49 -18.18
N GLY A 349 7.10 4.48 -18.03
CA GLY A 349 6.73 5.89 -17.92
C GLY A 349 6.24 6.32 -16.54
N PHE A 350 6.45 5.54 -15.50
CA PHE A 350 6.13 5.87 -14.11
C PHE A 350 7.30 6.61 -13.44
N ASN A 351 7.69 7.74 -14.03
CA ASN A 351 8.77 8.56 -13.49
C ASN A 351 8.34 9.24 -12.19
N GLY A 352 9.26 9.30 -11.23
CA GLY A 352 9.01 9.89 -9.92
C GLY A 352 8.06 9.09 -9.03
N ARG A 353 7.96 7.78 -9.24
CA ARG A 353 7.11 6.89 -8.46
C ARG A 353 7.90 5.78 -7.79
N GLY A 354 7.34 5.27 -6.72
CA GLY A 354 7.89 4.16 -5.99
C GLY A 354 6.80 3.38 -5.25
N PHE A 355 7.19 2.25 -4.70
CA PHE A 355 6.30 1.38 -3.96
C PHE A 355 7.03 0.83 -2.73
N SER A 356 6.44 1.02 -1.55
CA SER A 356 6.91 0.45 -0.30
C SER A 356 5.99 -0.70 0.09
N LEU A 357 6.55 -1.86 0.32
CA LEU A 357 5.79 -3.03 0.74
C LEU A 357 6.42 -3.74 1.94
N ASP A 358 5.59 -4.41 2.71
CA ASP A 358 6.01 -5.34 3.72
C ASP A 358 6.11 -6.74 3.11
N PRO A 359 7.31 -7.34 3.04
CA PRO A 359 7.49 -8.64 2.39
C PRO A 359 6.75 -9.78 3.09
N GLU A 360 6.37 -9.63 4.35
CA GLU A 360 5.61 -10.63 5.10
C GLU A 360 4.20 -10.85 4.56
N TYR A 361 3.61 -9.81 3.96
CA TYR A 361 2.24 -9.86 3.42
C TYR A 361 2.17 -10.07 1.91
N LEU A 362 3.30 -10.24 1.25
CA LEU A 362 3.37 -10.52 -0.17
C LEU A 362 3.55 -12.02 -0.41
N ASP A 363 2.59 -12.63 -1.09
CA ASP A 363 2.61 -14.05 -1.43
C ASP A 363 2.50 -14.28 -2.93
N LYS A 364 3.17 -15.29 -3.42
CA LYS A 364 3.00 -15.81 -4.78
C LYS A 364 2.18 -17.07 -4.75
N TRP A 365 1.16 -17.13 -5.59
CA TRP A 365 0.32 -18.28 -5.78
C TRP A 365 0.51 -18.82 -7.18
N VAL A 366 0.71 -20.14 -7.29
CA VAL A 366 0.94 -20.83 -8.55
C VAL A 366 -0.12 -21.90 -8.73
N PHE A 367 -0.93 -21.76 -9.79
CA PHE A 367 -1.85 -22.79 -10.24
C PHE A 367 -1.13 -23.82 -11.09
N GLN A 368 -0.27 -23.36 -12.02
CA GLN A 368 0.63 -24.17 -12.81
C GLN A 368 2.04 -23.58 -12.77
N ASN A 369 3.01 -24.38 -12.37
CA ASN A 369 4.41 -23.98 -12.34
C ASN A 369 4.94 -23.64 -13.74
N TRP A 370 6.04 -22.91 -13.77
CA TRP A 370 6.79 -22.67 -14.99
C TRP A 370 7.06 -23.99 -15.71
N GLU A 371 6.63 -24.06 -16.95
CA GLU A 371 6.81 -25.21 -17.82
C GLU A 371 7.38 -24.77 -19.16
N ARG A 372 8.34 -25.52 -19.63
CA ARG A 372 8.91 -25.38 -20.96
C ARG A 372 8.66 -26.69 -21.73
N SER A 373 7.92 -26.59 -22.82
CA SER A 373 7.61 -27.74 -23.69
C SER A 373 8.12 -27.51 -25.10
N THR A 374 8.69 -28.53 -25.70
CA THR A 374 9.17 -28.50 -27.08
C THR A 374 8.25 -29.33 -27.96
N TYR A 375 7.81 -28.77 -29.08
CA TYR A 375 6.92 -29.42 -30.03
C TYR A 375 7.54 -29.42 -31.42
N ASN A 376 7.46 -30.57 -32.11
CA ASN A 376 7.71 -30.67 -33.54
C ASN A 376 6.38 -30.44 -34.28
N LEU A 377 6.15 -29.24 -34.76
CA LEU A 377 4.88 -28.88 -35.41
C LEU A 377 4.67 -29.59 -36.75
N LYS A 378 5.72 -30.08 -37.39
CA LYS A 378 5.63 -30.91 -38.61
C LYS A 378 4.97 -32.25 -38.31
N GLU A 379 5.36 -32.92 -37.22
CA GLU A 379 4.76 -34.17 -36.79
C GLU A 379 3.28 -34.01 -36.42
N LEU A 380 2.90 -32.82 -35.93
CA LEU A 380 1.53 -32.47 -35.62
C LEU A 380 0.73 -31.96 -36.83
N PHE A 381 1.32 -31.89 -38.02
CA PHE A 381 0.71 -31.36 -39.25
C PHE A 381 0.24 -29.91 -39.15
N ILE A 382 0.87 -29.08 -38.31
CA ILE A 382 0.53 -27.69 -38.11
C ILE A 382 1.42 -26.78 -38.95
N SER A 383 2.73 -26.95 -38.89
CA SER A 383 3.73 -26.12 -39.56
C SER A 383 5.05 -26.88 -39.73
N ASN A 384 5.85 -26.51 -40.73
CA ASN A 384 7.19 -27.07 -40.94
C ASN A 384 8.22 -26.39 -40.05
N SER A 385 8.02 -26.47 -38.74
CA SER A 385 8.82 -25.77 -37.72
C SER A 385 8.88 -26.53 -36.40
N ASP A 386 9.87 -26.23 -35.59
CA ASP A 386 9.92 -26.62 -34.19
C ASP A 386 9.48 -25.42 -33.32
N ALA A 387 8.71 -25.67 -32.26
CA ALA A 387 8.25 -24.66 -31.35
C ALA A 387 8.64 -24.98 -29.89
N VAL A 388 8.97 -23.96 -29.15
CA VAL A 388 9.12 -24.00 -27.70
C VAL A 388 8.04 -23.16 -27.11
N VAL A 389 7.24 -23.73 -26.21
CA VAL A 389 6.19 -23.04 -25.46
C VAL A 389 6.59 -22.99 -24.01
N MET A 390 6.61 -21.78 -23.49
CA MET A 390 6.85 -21.48 -22.07
C MET A 390 5.58 -20.92 -21.47
N GLN A 391 5.18 -21.41 -20.30
CA GLN A 391 3.97 -20.96 -19.65
C GLN A 391 4.08 -21.03 -18.13
N GLU A 392 3.38 -20.15 -17.47
CA GLU A 392 3.14 -20.17 -16.03
C GLU A 392 1.75 -19.61 -15.75
N PHE A 393 1.06 -20.21 -14.79
CA PHE A 393 -0.27 -19.78 -14.36
C PHE A 393 -0.20 -19.37 -12.90
N SER A 394 -0.05 -18.08 -12.65
CA SER A 394 0.27 -17.55 -11.32
C SER A 394 -0.29 -16.16 -11.07
N CYS A 395 -0.24 -15.73 -9.83
CA CYS A 395 -0.55 -14.37 -9.40
C CYS A 395 0.21 -14.03 -8.12
N TRP A 396 0.21 -12.74 -7.77
CA TRP A 396 0.65 -12.25 -6.49
C TRP A 396 -0.54 -11.75 -5.68
N THR A 397 -0.48 -11.98 -4.38
CA THR A 397 -1.45 -11.43 -3.43
C THR A 397 -0.74 -10.56 -2.42
N LEU A 398 -1.32 -9.41 -2.10
CA LEU A 398 -0.81 -8.49 -1.10
C LEU A 398 -1.90 -8.25 -0.05
N GLY A 399 -1.71 -8.82 1.12
CA GLY A 399 -2.59 -8.62 2.27
C GLY A 399 -2.23 -7.37 3.05
N PHE A 400 -3.10 -6.96 3.95
CA PHE A 400 -2.89 -5.87 4.90
C PHE A 400 -2.53 -4.53 4.22
N PRO A 401 -3.50 -3.85 3.55
CA PRO A 401 -3.23 -2.67 2.73
C PRO A 401 -2.48 -1.54 3.44
N ASP A 402 -2.72 -1.33 4.73
CA ASP A 402 -2.11 -0.26 5.51
C ASP A 402 -0.61 -0.43 5.79
N ALA A 403 -0.06 -1.61 5.53
CA ALA A 403 1.37 -1.88 5.62
C ALA A 403 2.14 -1.47 4.34
N HIS A 404 1.45 -1.05 3.31
CA HIS A 404 2.02 -0.75 1.99
C HIS A 404 1.68 0.65 1.55
N ALA A 405 2.60 1.29 0.83
CA ALA A 405 2.44 2.65 0.37
C ALA A 405 2.91 2.81 -1.08
N ARG A 406 2.18 3.62 -1.83
CA ARG A 406 2.65 4.17 -3.10
C ARG A 406 3.40 5.45 -2.82
N LEU A 407 4.56 5.61 -3.43
CA LEU A 407 5.39 6.80 -3.30
C LEU A 407 5.32 7.62 -4.58
N SER A 408 5.29 8.93 -4.44
CA SER A 408 5.35 9.87 -5.55
C SER A 408 6.19 11.08 -5.17
N ILE A 409 6.76 11.72 -6.18
CA ILE A 409 7.37 13.04 -6.01
C ILE A 409 6.28 14.11 -6.04
N PRO A 410 6.46 15.26 -5.36
CA PRO A 410 5.54 16.37 -5.45
C PRO A 410 5.41 16.88 -6.90
N GLU A 411 4.26 17.43 -7.25
CA GLU A 411 4.03 18.03 -8.54
C GLU A 411 4.99 19.21 -8.77
N TYR A 412 5.58 19.27 -9.96
CA TYR A 412 6.41 20.41 -10.36
C TYR A 412 5.53 21.62 -10.65
N VAL A 413 5.71 22.69 -9.86
CA VAL A 413 5.03 23.95 -10.03
C VAL A 413 6.05 24.99 -10.48
N GLU A 414 5.82 25.62 -11.62
CA GLU A 414 6.66 26.68 -12.14
C GLU A 414 6.53 27.94 -11.28
N ILE A 415 7.67 28.53 -10.88
CA ILE A 415 7.72 29.78 -10.14
C ILE A 415 8.22 30.89 -11.08
N PRO A 416 7.36 31.84 -11.49
CA PRO A 416 7.79 32.96 -12.32
C PRO A 416 8.63 33.93 -11.51
N VAL A 417 9.62 34.56 -12.17
CA VAL A 417 10.41 35.63 -11.58
C VAL A 417 9.56 36.89 -11.53
N PRO A 418 9.46 37.62 -10.39
CA PRO A 418 8.77 38.91 -10.31
C PRO A 418 9.38 39.95 -11.26
N GLU A 419 8.55 40.72 -11.96
CA GLU A 419 9.00 41.75 -12.94
C GLU A 419 9.96 42.79 -12.34
N SER A 420 9.98 43.00 -11.04
CA SER A 420 10.87 43.92 -10.32
C SER A 420 12.32 43.42 -10.19
N GLN A 421 12.64 42.19 -10.60
CA GLN A 421 13.99 41.61 -10.52
C GLN A 421 14.61 41.34 -11.89
N THR A 422 13.94 41.69 -12.97
CA THR A 422 14.49 41.63 -14.33
C THR A 422 15.28 42.90 -14.61
N VAL A 423 16.57 42.94 -14.24
CA VAL A 423 17.55 43.98 -14.63
C VAL A 423 18.67 43.32 -15.40
#